data_b80b17565fdfc8ff0cf6aad470b10929
#
_entry.id   b80b17565fdfc8ff0cf6aad470b10929
#
_cell.length_a   1.000
_cell.length_b   1.000
_cell.length_c   1.000
_cell.angle_alpha   90.00
_cell.angle_beta   90.00
_cell.angle_gamma   90.00
#
_symmetry.space_group_name_H-M   'P 1'
#
loop_
_entity.id
_entity.type
_entity.pdbx_description
1 polymer ?
#
loop_
_entity_poly.entity_id
_entity_poly.type
_entity_poly.pdbx_seq_one_letter_code
_entity_poly.pdbx_strand_id
1 'polypeptide(L)'
;MKSLIVVPARYGSTRFAGKPLALINGVSMVRRTANVAQRAAQTLDNCDYVVATDDNRIAAHCQKYGLSVVMTPPDSPTGSDRALSAVKIYAQDTDFVVNLQGDAPFTPVSTIIAIIKALNEGAQVATPYTQLSWSALDKLREQKRQTPFSGTSVLIGQDNRALMFSKNIIPALRGEQALREQSPLSPICRHIGLYGYRLDVLERFVSWPESHYERLEGLEQLRLLENDVPVDCVRVEPPRIATSGIDTPEDIARAEALIAVHGDPFEGPI
;
A
#
# COMPACT_ATOMS: atom_id res chain seq x y z
N MET A 1 -18.48 -5.82 -11.24
CA MET A 1 -17.95 -6.57 -10.09
C MET A 1 -17.91 -5.65 -8.89
N LYS A 2 -18.05 -6.19 -7.68
CA LYS A 2 -18.12 -5.41 -6.44
C LYS A 2 -16.76 -5.36 -5.76
N SER A 3 -16.30 -4.16 -5.39
CA SER A 3 -14.99 -3.95 -4.79
C SER A 3 -15.13 -3.43 -3.36
N LEU A 4 -14.25 -3.87 -2.46
CA LEU A 4 -14.14 -3.35 -1.11
C LEU A 4 -12.71 -2.85 -0.86
N ILE A 5 -12.57 -1.58 -0.48
CA ILE A 5 -11.30 -1.02 -0.02
C ILE A 5 -11.23 -1.18 1.50
N VAL A 6 -10.31 -1.99 1.97
CA VAL A 6 -10.10 -2.22 3.41
C VAL A 6 -8.88 -1.43 3.88
N VAL A 7 -9.06 -0.67 4.97
CA VAL A 7 -7.99 0.06 5.66
C VAL A 7 -7.72 -0.64 7.00
N PRO A 8 -6.73 -1.55 7.07
CA PRO A 8 -6.39 -2.21 8.33
C PRO A 8 -5.73 -1.21 9.29
N ALA A 9 -6.25 -1.15 10.52
CA ALA A 9 -5.77 -0.24 11.56
C ALA A 9 -5.72 -0.95 12.90
N ARG A 10 -4.50 -1.25 13.42
CA ARG A 10 -4.29 -1.85 14.74
C ARG A 10 -3.64 -0.86 15.69
N TYR A 11 -4.05 -0.87 16.95
CA TYR A 11 -3.45 0.00 17.97
C TYR A 11 -2.07 -0.49 18.41
N GLY A 12 -1.90 -1.81 18.53
CA GLY A 12 -0.68 -2.46 18.98
C GLY A 12 0.41 -2.49 17.91
N SER A 13 1.16 -1.39 17.76
CA SER A 13 2.38 -1.34 16.96
C SER A 13 3.58 -1.34 17.89
N THR A 14 4.57 -2.22 17.65
CA THR A 14 5.79 -2.33 18.47
C THR A 14 6.67 -1.09 18.35
N ARG A 15 6.70 -0.43 17.18
CA ARG A 15 7.52 0.76 16.90
C ARG A 15 6.81 2.07 17.28
N PHE A 16 5.49 2.12 17.19
CA PHE A 16 4.70 3.34 17.42
C PHE A 16 3.29 2.95 17.89
N ALA A 17 3.11 2.80 19.21
CA ALA A 17 1.81 2.48 19.80
C ALA A 17 0.79 3.59 19.52
N GLY A 18 -0.44 3.22 19.14
CA GLY A 18 -1.48 4.19 18.80
C GLY A 18 -1.29 4.91 17.47
N LYS A 19 -0.37 4.45 16.63
CA LYS A 19 -0.05 5.00 15.30
C LYS A 19 -1.28 5.46 14.49
N PRO A 20 -2.39 4.70 14.39
CA PRO A 20 -3.56 5.13 13.61
C PRO A 20 -4.22 6.41 14.11
N LEU A 21 -4.09 6.70 15.42
CA LEU A 21 -4.65 7.92 16.04
C LEU A 21 -3.66 9.09 16.09
N ALA A 22 -2.39 8.87 15.72
CA ALA A 22 -1.39 9.92 15.66
C ALA A 22 -1.80 11.00 14.63
N LEU A 23 -1.58 12.27 15.00
CA LEU A 23 -1.96 13.39 14.16
C LEU A 23 -0.86 13.72 13.16
N ILE A 24 -1.26 14.03 11.96
CA ILE A 24 -0.44 14.60 10.89
C ILE A 24 -1.15 15.87 10.47
N ASN A 25 -0.55 17.02 10.69
CA ASN A 25 -1.16 18.33 10.43
C ASN A 25 -2.61 18.43 11.00
N GLY A 26 -2.80 18.05 12.28
CA GLY A 26 -4.07 18.11 12.99
C GLY A 26 -5.10 17.01 12.67
N VAL A 27 -4.85 16.14 11.70
CA VAL A 27 -5.75 15.05 11.28
C VAL A 27 -5.12 13.69 11.57
N SER A 28 -5.86 12.80 12.24
CA SER A 28 -5.35 11.46 12.55
C SER A 28 -5.03 10.64 11.28
N MET A 29 -4.01 9.80 11.36
CA MET A 29 -3.56 8.97 10.25
C MET A 29 -4.70 8.11 9.69
N VAL A 30 -5.48 7.45 10.56
CA VAL A 30 -6.60 6.63 10.13
C VAL A 30 -7.66 7.43 9.37
N ARG A 31 -7.95 8.69 9.79
CA ARG A 31 -8.87 9.57 9.05
C ARG A 31 -8.32 9.92 7.67
N ARG A 32 -7.03 10.22 7.57
CA ARG A 32 -6.40 10.52 6.28
C ARG A 32 -6.50 9.33 5.33
N THR A 33 -6.12 8.14 5.80
CA THR A 33 -6.17 6.93 4.96
C THR A 33 -7.60 6.54 4.61
N ALA A 34 -8.55 6.61 5.56
CA ALA A 34 -9.96 6.36 5.30
C ALA A 34 -10.57 7.38 4.32
N ASN A 35 -10.18 8.66 4.39
CA ASN A 35 -10.62 9.68 3.42
C ASN A 35 -10.16 9.34 2.00
N VAL A 36 -8.92 8.86 1.83
CA VAL A 36 -8.44 8.38 0.51
C VAL A 36 -9.29 7.22 0.01
N ALA A 37 -9.58 6.22 0.87
CA ALA A 37 -10.43 5.08 0.52
C ALA A 37 -11.87 5.50 0.17
N GLN A 38 -12.46 6.39 0.97
CA GLN A 38 -13.80 6.92 0.76
C GLN A 38 -13.92 7.65 -0.58
N ARG A 39 -12.99 8.52 -0.90
CA ARG A 39 -12.96 9.26 -2.17
C ARG A 39 -12.78 8.33 -3.37
N ALA A 40 -11.95 7.30 -3.25
CA ALA A 40 -11.82 6.29 -4.30
C ALA A 40 -13.14 5.52 -4.50
N ALA A 41 -13.79 5.09 -3.41
CA ALA A 41 -15.08 4.41 -3.45
C ALA A 41 -16.18 5.27 -4.08
N GLN A 42 -16.23 6.57 -3.76
CA GLN A 42 -17.19 7.51 -4.35
C GLN A 42 -17.00 7.77 -5.85
N THR A 43 -15.80 7.51 -6.38
CA THR A 43 -15.48 7.72 -7.80
C THR A 43 -15.82 6.50 -8.66
N LEU A 44 -16.01 5.34 -8.05
CA LEU A 44 -16.19 4.05 -8.71
C LEU A 44 -17.58 3.49 -8.47
N ASP A 45 -18.19 2.91 -9.50
CA ASP A 45 -19.44 2.14 -9.34
C ASP A 45 -19.15 0.83 -8.58
N ASN A 46 -20.11 0.42 -7.72
CA ASN A 46 -20.03 -0.82 -6.94
C ASN A 46 -18.75 -0.96 -6.10
N CYS A 47 -18.28 0.12 -5.54
CA CYS A 47 -17.12 0.15 -4.65
C CYS A 47 -17.50 0.74 -3.29
N ASP A 48 -17.09 0.08 -2.22
CA ASP A 48 -17.27 0.54 -0.85
C ASP A 48 -15.91 0.56 -0.11
N TYR A 49 -15.87 1.12 1.09
CA TYR A 49 -14.69 1.10 1.93
C TYR A 49 -15.02 0.83 3.38
N VAL A 50 -14.07 0.26 4.12
CA VAL A 50 -14.19 0.06 5.56
C VAL A 50 -12.84 0.13 6.26
N VAL A 51 -12.79 0.74 7.44
CA VAL A 51 -11.67 0.63 8.37
C VAL A 51 -11.84 -0.65 9.17
N ALA A 52 -10.83 -1.51 9.16
CA ALA A 52 -10.82 -2.78 9.88
C ALA A 52 -9.90 -2.68 11.11
N THR A 53 -10.46 -2.82 12.31
CA THR A 53 -9.71 -2.66 13.56
C THR A 53 -10.13 -3.68 14.61
N ASP A 54 -9.22 -3.97 15.54
CA ASP A 54 -9.44 -4.77 16.75
C ASP A 54 -9.53 -3.90 18.02
N ASP A 55 -9.48 -2.57 17.89
CA ASP A 55 -9.36 -1.65 19.00
C ASP A 55 -10.54 -0.69 19.09
N ASN A 56 -11.25 -0.69 20.23
CA ASN A 56 -12.42 0.15 20.46
C ASN A 56 -12.12 1.65 20.39
N ARG A 57 -10.89 2.10 20.69
CA ARG A 57 -10.50 3.51 20.59
C ARG A 57 -10.46 3.96 19.14
N ILE A 58 -9.95 3.11 18.25
CA ILE A 58 -9.94 3.37 16.80
C ILE A 58 -11.37 3.33 16.26
N ALA A 59 -12.17 2.35 16.66
CA ALA A 59 -13.57 2.23 16.23
C ALA A 59 -14.39 3.46 16.66
N ALA A 60 -14.30 3.87 17.93
CA ALA A 60 -14.98 5.06 18.43
C ALA A 60 -14.51 6.34 17.72
N HIS A 61 -13.21 6.45 17.40
CA HIS A 61 -12.69 7.56 16.63
C HIS A 61 -13.25 7.58 15.21
N CYS A 62 -13.32 6.44 14.52
CA CYS A 62 -13.94 6.34 13.20
C CYS A 62 -15.43 6.74 13.24
N GLN A 63 -16.19 6.23 14.20
CA GLN A 63 -17.60 6.56 14.40
C GLN A 63 -17.83 8.06 14.63
N LYS A 64 -16.98 8.68 15.46
CA LYS A 64 -17.03 10.14 15.73
C LYS A 64 -16.95 10.97 14.45
N TYR A 65 -16.19 10.51 13.45
CA TYR A 65 -16.00 11.21 12.18
C TYR A 65 -16.83 10.62 11.02
N GLY A 66 -17.82 9.75 11.29
CA GLY A 66 -18.70 9.18 10.28
C GLY A 66 -18.01 8.24 9.28
N LEU A 67 -16.87 7.64 9.67
CA LEU A 67 -16.15 6.68 8.84
C LEU A 67 -16.74 5.28 9.00
N SER A 68 -16.86 4.53 7.90
CA SER A 68 -17.21 3.11 7.93
C SER A 68 -16.15 2.32 8.69
N VAL A 69 -16.56 1.56 9.70
CA VAL A 69 -15.62 0.77 10.54
C VAL A 69 -16.23 -0.57 10.90
N VAL A 70 -15.39 -1.61 10.93
CA VAL A 70 -15.76 -2.96 11.36
C VAL A 70 -14.74 -3.47 12.38
N MET A 71 -15.26 -4.15 13.42
CA MET A 71 -14.40 -4.85 14.38
C MET A 71 -13.99 -6.20 13.80
N THR A 72 -12.69 -6.47 13.83
CA THR A 72 -12.08 -7.72 13.35
C THR A 72 -11.37 -8.45 14.49
N PRO A 73 -11.10 -9.75 14.37
CA PRO A 73 -10.37 -10.51 15.40
C PRO A 73 -9.01 -9.89 15.73
N PRO A 74 -8.60 -9.86 17.00
CA PRO A 74 -7.33 -9.27 17.44
C PRO A 74 -6.12 -10.09 16.99
N ASP A 75 -6.29 -11.38 16.76
CA ASP A 75 -5.29 -12.35 16.37
C ASP A 75 -4.99 -12.41 14.87
N SER A 76 -5.47 -11.41 14.09
CA SER A 76 -5.11 -11.29 12.68
C SER A 76 -3.61 -11.00 12.52
N PRO A 77 -2.79 -11.94 11.99
CA PRO A 77 -1.33 -11.81 11.96
C PRO A 77 -0.85 -10.64 11.11
N THR A 78 -1.47 -10.47 9.93
CA THR A 78 -1.07 -9.46 8.93
C THR A 78 -2.22 -8.53 8.55
N GLY A 79 -1.89 -7.51 7.75
CA GLY A 79 -2.90 -6.63 7.14
C GLY A 79 -3.81 -7.38 6.16
N SER A 80 -3.29 -8.41 5.49
CA SER A 80 -4.05 -9.24 4.53
C SER A 80 -5.05 -10.16 5.25
N ASP A 81 -4.66 -10.76 6.39
CA ASP A 81 -5.58 -11.52 7.25
C ASP A 81 -6.72 -10.64 7.76
N ARG A 82 -6.39 -9.42 8.20
CA ARG A 82 -7.39 -8.47 8.68
C ARG A 82 -8.32 -8.00 7.56
N ALA A 83 -7.79 -7.80 6.36
CA ALA A 83 -8.59 -7.45 5.20
C ALA A 83 -9.59 -8.55 4.85
N LEU A 84 -9.17 -9.82 4.84
CA LEU A 84 -10.07 -10.96 4.62
C LEU A 84 -11.13 -11.07 5.71
N SER A 85 -10.75 -10.88 6.99
CA SER A 85 -11.69 -10.88 8.11
C SER A 85 -12.75 -9.77 7.96
N ALA A 86 -12.34 -8.59 7.53
CA ALA A 86 -13.26 -7.47 7.27
C ALA A 86 -14.27 -7.80 6.17
N VAL A 87 -13.84 -8.41 5.06
CA VAL A 87 -14.74 -8.84 3.97
C VAL A 87 -15.80 -9.80 4.50
N LYS A 88 -15.40 -10.83 5.25
CA LYS A 88 -16.32 -11.85 5.80
C LYS A 88 -17.38 -11.29 6.74
N ILE A 89 -17.09 -10.17 7.41
CA ILE A 89 -18.00 -9.54 8.38
C ILE A 89 -18.85 -8.44 7.71
N TYR A 90 -18.24 -7.62 6.84
CA TYR A 90 -18.83 -6.38 6.34
C TYR A 90 -19.50 -6.53 4.97
N ALA A 91 -18.91 -7.28 4.03
CA ALA A 91 -19.40 -7.36 2.65
C ALA A 91 -19.06 -8.72 1.99
N GLN A 92 -19.81 -9.75 2.33
CA GLN A 92 -19.57 -11.15 1.87
C GLN A 92 -19.74 -11.35 0.35
N ASP A 93 -20.42 -10.45 -0.34
CA ASP A 93 -20.66 -10.47 -1.79
C ASP A 93 -19.60 -9.69 -2.59
N THR A 94 -18.44 -9.45 -2.00
CA THR A 94 -17.30 -8.76 -2.63
C THR A 94 -16.59 -9.68 -3.62
N ASP A 95 -16.27 -9.16 -4.82
CA ASP A 95 -15.44 -9.84 -5.82
C ASP A 95 -13.95 -9.49 -5.67
N PHE A 96 -13.67 -8.21 -5.37
CA PHE A 96 -12.31 -7.66 -5.28
C PHE A 96 -12.06 -6.96 -3.96
N VAL A 97 -10.88 -7.17 -3.39
CA VAL A 97 -10.44 -6.55 -2.14
C VAL A 97 -9.19 -5.72 -2.39
N VAL A 98 -9.24 -4.43 -2.07
CA VAL A 98 -8.05 -3.57 -2.06
C VAL A 98 -7.59 -3.37 -0.62
N ASN A 99 -6.39 -3.84 -0.30
CA ASN A 99 -5.76 -3.68 1.02
C ASN A 99 -4.94 -2.38 1.02
N LEU A 100 -5.56 -1.27 1.42
CA LEU A 100 -4.91 0.03 1.58
C LEU A 100 -4.29 0.12 2.96
N GLN A 101 -2.96 0.01 3.03
CA GLN A 101 -2.23 0.02 4.30
C GLN A 101 -2.57 1.26 5.14
N GLY A 102 -2.90 1.05 6.43
CA GLY A 102 -3.34 2.11 7.34
C GLY A 102 -2.29 3.20 7.61
N ASP A 103 -1.02 2.95 7.25
CA ASP A 103 0.11 3.87 7.35
C ASP A 103 0.49 4.55 6.02
N ALA A 104 -0.36 4.45 5.00
CA ALA A 104 -0.19 5.08 3.69
C ALA A 104 -1.19 6.23 3.43
N PRO A 105 -1.23 7.28 4.29
CA PRO A 105 -2.24 8.35 4.25
C PRO A 105 -2.14 9.27 3.03
N PHE A 106 -1.08 9.15 2.24
CA PHE A 106 -0.81 10.00 1.06
C PHE A 106 -0.92 9.23 -0.25
N THR A 107 -1.50 8.04 -0.23
CA THR A 107 -1.78 7.27 -1.45
C THR A 107 -2.72 8.07 -2.36
N PRO A 108 -2.35 8.34 -3.62
CA PRO A 108 -3.25 9.02 -4.54
C PRO A 108 -4.51 8.19 -4.82
N VAL A 109 -5.67 8.83 -4.83
CA VAL A 109 -6.95 8.17 -5.19
C VAL A 109 -6.86 7.47 -6.56
N SER A 110 -6.19 8.11 -7.53
CA SER A 110 -5.95 7.55 -8.86
C SER A 110 -5.20 6.21 -8.84
N THR A 111 -4.32 6.00 -7.85
CA THR A 111 -3.61 4.72 -7.69
C THR A 111 -4.57 3.59 -7.32
N ILE A 112 -5.51 3.83 -6.39
CA ILE A 112 -6.52 2.84 -6.00
C ILE A 112 -7.42 2.51 -7.19
N ILE A 113 -7.87 3.54 -7.91
CA ILE A 113 -8.70 3.38 -9.12
C ILE A 113 -7.97 2.54 -10.17
N ALA A 114 -6.66 2.76 -10.39
CA ALA A 114 -5.86 1.99 -11.34
C ALA A 114 -5.75 0.51 -10.95
N ILE A 115 -5.63 0.21 -9.66
CA ILE A 115 -5.61 -1.18 -9.14
C ILE A 115 -6.97 -1.85 -9.36
N ILE A 116 -8.09 -1.20 -9.01
CA ILE A 116 -9.43 -1.77 -9.22
C ILE A 116 -9.70 -1.98 -10.72
N LYS A 117 -9.25 -1.06 -11.57
CA LYS A 117 -9.34 -1.23 -13.02
C LYS A 117 -8.59 -2.47 -13.51
N ALA A 118 -7.35 -2.68 -13.07
CA ALA A 118 -6.57 -3.87 -13.43
C ALA A 118 -7.27 -5.18 -13.00
N LEU A 119 -7.89 -5.21 -11.82
CA LEU A 119 -8.69 -6.36 -11.37
C LEU A 119 -9.92 -6.60 -12.27
N ASN A 120 -10.63 -5.54 -12.66
CA ASN A 120 -11.76 -5.64 -13.59
C ASN A 120 -11.32 -6.11 -15.01
N GLU A 121 -10.08 -5.85 -15.39
CA GLU A 121 -9.46 -6.29 -16.66
C GLU A 121 -8.91 -7.74 -16.57
N GLY A 122 -9.03 -8.40 -15.42
CA GLY A 122 -8.74 -9.83 -15.26
C GLY A 122 -7.51 -10.16 -14.42
N ALA A 123 -6.83 -9.16 -13.83
CA ALA A 123 -5.74 -9.45 -12.90
C ALA A 123 -6.23 -10.26 -11.69
N GLN A 124 -5.44 -11.26 -11.27
CA GLN A 124 -5.71 -12.00 -10.04
C GLN A 124 -5.26 -11.22 -8.81
N VAL A 125 -4.08 -10.62 -8.92
CA VAL A 125 -3.51 -9.68 -7.95
C VAL A 125 -2.94 -8.51 -8.73
N ALA A 126 -3.14 -7.29 -8.24
CA ALA A 126 -2.57 -6.08 -8.83
C ALA A 126 -1.85 -5.25 -7.77
N THR A 127 -0.70 -4.67 -8.13
CA THR A 127 0.08 -3.80 -7.24
C THR A 127 0.70 -2.63 -8.03
N PRO A 128 0.78 -1.41 -7.46
CA PRO A 128 1.33 -0.28 -8.17
C PRO A 128 2.86 -0.20 -8.06
N TYR A 129 3.45 0.42 -9.08
CA TYR A 129 4.86 0.79 -9.08
C TYR A 129 5.08 2.15 -9.74
N THR A 130 6.20 2.78 -9.41
CA THR A 130 6.70 3.97 -10.10
C THR A 130 8.07 3.67 -10.70
N GLN A 131 8.30 4.13 -11.93
CA GLN A 131 9.62 4.12 -12.54
C GLN A 131 10.42 5.31 -12.00
N LEU A 132 11.61 5.06 -11.45
CA LEU A 132 12.41 6.10 -10.83
C LEU A 132 13.14 6.95 -11.88
N SER A 133 13.15 8.28 -11.70
CA SER A 133 14.14 9.11 -12.35
C SER A 133 15.54 8.78 -11.82
N TRP A 134 16.60 9.17 -12.55
CA TRP A 134 17.97 8.96 -12.09
C TRP A 134 18.25 9.65 -10.75
N SER A 135 17.74 10.88 -10.57
CA SER A 135 17.90 11.59 -9.29
C SER A 135 17.18 10.89 -8.14
N ALA A 136 15.99 10.30 -8.38
CA ALA A 136 15.28 9.53 -7.39
C ALA A 136 15.99 8.20 -7.06
N LEU A 137 16.58 7.54 -8.04
CA LEU A 137 17.42 6.36 -7.84
C LEU A 137 18.66 6.68 -6.99
N ASP A 138 19.35 7.78 -7.29
CA ASP A 138 20.53 8.18 -6.53
C ASP A 138 20.19 8.52 -5.07
N LYS A 139 19.06 9.19 -4.82
CA LYS A 139 18.54 9.41 -3.47
C LYS A 139 18.19 8.10 -2.76
N LEU A 140 17.57 7.14 -3.45
CA LEU A 140 17.28 5.82 -2.89
C LEU A 140 18.56 5.05 -2.52
N ARG A 141 19.57 5.11 -3.36
CA ARG A 141 20.90 4.52 -3.07
C ARG A 141 21.54 5.10 -1.82
N GLU A 142 21.50 6.44 -1.68
CA GLU A 142 22.01 7.11 -0.49
C GLU A 142 21.21 6.75 0.76
N GLN A 143 19.90 6.76 0.68
CA GLN A 143 19.03 6.34 1.80
C GLN A 143 19.33 4.91 2.24
N LYS A 144 19.57 3.99 1.30
CA LYS A 144 19.86 2.58 1.61
C LYS A 144 21.22 2.35 2.28
N ARG A 145 22.15 3.29 2.22
CA ARG A 145 23.39 3.22 3.02
C ARG A 145 23.11 3.32 4.51
N GLN A 146 22.09 4.08 4.91
CA GLN A 146 21.69 4.26 6.31
C GLN A 146 20.61 3.26 6.72
N THR A 147 19.65 2.98 5.83
CA THR A 147 18.54 2.07 6.05
C THR A 147 18.44 1.03 4.92
N PRO A 148 19.29 -0.03 4.94
CA PRO A 148 19.43 -0.97 3.81
C PRO A 148 18.12 -1.63 3.34
N PHE A 149 17.21 -1.89 4.27
CA PHE A 149 15.94 -2.56 4.00
C PHE A 149 14.77 -1.59 3.72
N SER A 150 15.02 -0.28 3.58
CA SER A 150 13.98 0.70 3.21
C SER A 150 13.68 0.65 1.72
N GLY A 151 12.38 0.78 1.38
CA GLY A 151 11.91 0.76 -0.02
C GLY A 151 12.10 -0.61 -0.69
N THR A 152 11.19 -0.94 -1.56
CA THR A 152 11.18 -2.21 -2.31
C THR A 152 11.27 -1.92 -3.79
N SER A 153 12.14 -2.63 -4.50
CA SER A 153 12.20 -2.65 -5.97
C SER A 153 11.38 -3.81 -6.51
N VAL A 154 10.86 -3.66 -7.72
CA VAL A 154 10.19 -4.74 -8.44
C VAL A 154 10.81 -4.91 -9.82
N LEU A 155 11.09 -6.14 -10.19
CA LEU A 155 11.49 -6.53 -11.55
C LEU A 155 10.23 -6.98 -12.29
N ILE A 156 9.97 -6.40 -13.46
CA ILE A 156 8.73 -6.55 -14.20
C ILE A 156 9.01 -7.18 -15.56
N GLY A 157 8.24 -8.20 -15.92
CA GLY A 157 8.30 -8.87 -17.21
C GLY A 157 7.63 -8.07 -18.33
N GLN A 158 7.76 -8.57 -19.57
CA GLN A 158 7.17 -7.93 -20.75
C GLN A 158 5.64 -7.94 -20.73
N ASP A 159 5.04 -8.86 -19.98
CA ASP A 159 3.60 -8.99 -19.75
C ASP A 159 3.07 -8.13 -18.60
N ASN A 160 3.89 -7.19 -18.09
CA ASN A 160 3.63 -6.35 -16.94
C ASN A 160 3.46 -7.12 -15.61
N ARG A 161 3.89 -8.36 -15.51
CA ARG A 161 3.87 -9.14 -14.28
C ARG A 161 5.16 -9.01 -13.50
N ALA A 162 5.04 -9.06 -12.17
CA ALA A 162 6.19 -9.10 -11.29
C ALA A 162 6.97 -10.40 -11.48
N LEU A 163 8.27 -10.27 -11.72
CA LEU A 163 9.21 -11.40 -11.74
C LEU A 163 9.88 -11.60 -10.37
N MET A 164 10.11 -10.50 -9.65
CA MET A 164 10.73 -10.49 -8.33
C MET A 164 10.48 -9.17 -7.61
N PHE A 165 10.28 -9.23 -6.30
CA PHE A 165 10.36 -8.09 -5.39
C PHE A 165 11.58 -8.23 -4.51
N SER A 166 12.31 -7.13 -4.26
CA SER A 166 13.47 -7.17 -3.37
C SER A 166 13.64 -5.88 -2.58
N LYS A 167 14.16 -6.03 -1.36
CA LYS A 167 14.69 -4.92 -0.58
C LYS A 167 15.99 -4.36 -1.18
N ASN A 168 16.68 -5.11 -2.04
CA ASN A 168 17.77 -4.59 -2.83
C ASN A 168 17.28 -3.81 -4.05
N ILE A 169 18.12 -2.94 -4.59
CA ILE A 169 17.85 -2.29 -5.87
C ILE A 169 18.14 -3.29 -6.99
N ILE A 170 17.12 -3.71 -7.70
CA ILE A 170 17.18 -4.63 -8.84
C ILE A 170 16.55 -4.00 -10.08
N PRO A 171 17.04 -4.37 -11.31
CA PRO A 171 18.21 -5.18 -11.60
C PRO A 171 19.55 -4.44 -11.41
N ALA A 172 20.66 -5.15 -11.46
CA ALA A 172 21.98 -4.54 -11.62
C ALA A 172 22.06 -3.86 -13.00
N LEU A 173 22.58 -2.64 -13.03
CA LEU A 173 22.66 -1.84 -14.26
C LEU A 173 24.04 -1.92 -14.90
N ARG A 174 24.15 -2.61 -16.04
CA ARG A 174 25.34 -2.54 -16.89
C ARG A 174 25.28 -1.29 -17.76
N GLY A 175 26.39 -0.58 -17.89
CA GLY A 175 26.49 0.61 -18.75
C GLY A 175 25.58 1.75 -18.30
N GLU A 176 25.42 1.98 -17.02
CA GLU A 176 24.52 2.97 -16.44
C GLU A 176 24.71 4.37 -17.04
N GLN A 177 25.96 4.78 -17.32
CA GLN A 177 26.22 6.09 -17.91
C GLN A 177 25.52 6.25 -19.25
N ALA A 178 25.64 5.28 -20.14
CA ALA A 178 24.95 5.31 -21.44
C ALA A 178 23.41 5.31 -21.29
N LEU A 179 22.88 4.61 -20.30
CA LEU A 179 21.44 4.62 -20.03
C LEU A 179 20.95 5.99 -19.54
N ARG A 180 21.77 6.70 -18.74
CA ARG A 180 21.46 8.07 -18.28
C ARG A 180 21.40 9.08 -19.44
N GLU A 181 22.21 8.90 -20.46
CA GLU A 181 22.22 9.74 -21.66
C GLU A 181 21.00 9.49 -22.56
N GLN A 182 20.44 8.29 -22.53
CA GLN A 182 19.32 7.88 -23.39
C GLN A 182 17.95 8.24 -22.82
N SER A 183 17.78 8.35 -21.50
CA SER A 183 16.48 8.56 -20.88
C SER A 183 16.61 9.31 -19.54
N PRO A 184 15.68 10.22 -19.22
CA PRO A 184 15.58 10.84 -17.90
C PRO A 184 15.10 9.87 -16.82
N LEU A 185 14.53 8.72 -17.20
CA LEU A 185 14.07 7.68 -16.30
C LEU A 185 15.07 6.52 -16.26
N SER A 186 15.35 6.03 -15.06
CA SER A 186 16.16 4.82 -14.87
C SER A 186 15.32 3.57 -15.16
N PRO A 187 15.94 2.42 -15.44
CA PRO A 187 15.23 1.14 -15.56
C PRO A 187 14.68 0.60 -14.22
N ILE A 188 14.97 1.26 -13.10
CA ILE A 188 14.55 0.79 -11.77
C ILE A 188 13.11 1.17 -11.47
N CYS A 189 12.30 0.15 -11.12
CA CYS A 189 10.93 0.31 -10.69
C CYS A 189 10.84 0.18 -9.16
N ARG A 190 10.23 1.19 -8.51
CA ARG A 190 9.96 1.17 -7.08
C ARG A 190 8.54 0.68 -6.85
N HIS A 191 8.39 -0.38 -6.10
CA HIS A 191 7.12 -0.90 -5.67
C HIS A 191 6.46 -0.01 -4.62
N ILE A 192 5.13 0.10 -4.66
CA ILE A 192 4.31 0.76 -3.65
C ILE A 192 3.46 -0.32 -2.96
N GLY A 193 3.51 -0.38 -1.62
CA GLY A 193 2.85 -1.40 -0.80
C GLY A 193 1.32 -1.26 -0.74
N LEU A 194 0.67 -1.36 -1.87
CA LEU A 194 -0.78 -1.41 -2.03
C LEU A 194 -1.12 -2.64 -2.88
N TYR A 195 -2.12 -3.41 -2.48
CA TYR A 195 -2.53 -4.61 -3.22
C TYR A 195 -4.02 -4.66 -3.42
N GLY A 196 -4.41 -5.00 -4.64
CA GLY A 196 -5.74 -5.47 -4.97
C GLY A 196 -5.73 -6.97 -5.25
N TYR A 197 -6.74 -7.68 -4.79
CA TYR A 197 -6.88 -9.12 -4.92
C TYR A 197 -8.27 -9.48 -5.44
N ARG A 198 -8.37 -10.52 -6.26
CA ARG A 198 -9.60 -11.29 -6.34
C ARG A 198 -9.82 -11.97 -4.99
N LEU A 199 -11.06 -12.06 -4.53
CA LEU A 199 -11.37 -12.59 -3.19
C LEU A 199 -10.88 -14.04 -3.02
N ASP A 200 -11.10 -14.90 -4.02
CA ASP A 200 -10.65 -16.30 -3.99
C ASP A 200 -9.12 -16.43 -3.89
N VAL A 201 -8.39 -15.48 -4.47
CA VAL A 201 -6.92 -15.46 -4.38
C VAL A 201 -6.47 -14.98 -3.00
N LEU A 202 -7.12 -13.96 -2.43
CA LEU A 202 -6.82 -13.50 -1.07
C LEU A 202 -7.09 -14.62 -0.04
N GLU A 203 -8.18 -15.38 -0.18
CA GLU A 203 -8.49 -16.52 0.68
C GLU A 203 -7.40 -17.60 0.65
N ARG A 204 -6.92 -17.95 -0.55
CA ARG A 204 -5.79 -18.88 -0.70
C ARG A 204 -4.51 -18.32 -0.12
N PHE A 205 -4.19 -17.06 -0.42
CA PHE A 205 -2.98 -16.38 0.04
C PHE A 205 -2.86 -16.38 1.57
N VAL A 206 -3.94 -16.05 2.27
CA VAL A 206 -3.98 -16.04 3.74
C VAL A 206 -3.89 -17.45 4.32
N SER A 207 -4.34 -18.48 3.59
CA SER A 207 -4.27 -19.88 4.05
C SER A 207 -2.86 -20.49 3.95
N TRP A 208 -1.96 -19.93 3.14
CA TRP A 208 -0.61 -20.44 2.98
C TRP A 208 0.31 -20.05 4.12
N PRO A 209 1.21 -20.94 4.55
CA PRO A 209 2.26 -20.60 5.48
C PRO A 209 3.22 -19.57 4.87
N GLU A 210 3.91 -18.85 5.73
CA GLU A 210 4.97 -17.94 5.34
C GLU A 210 6.03 -18.67 4.46
N SER A 211 6.36 -18.10 3.32
CA SER A 211 7.22 -18.71 2.32
C SER A 211 8.71 -18.45 2.57
N HIS A 212 9.58 -19.10 1.79
CA HIS A 212 11.03 -19.03 1.99
C HIS A 212 11.59 -17.62 1.75
N TYR A 213 11.34 -17.05 0.58
CA TYR A 213 11.86 -15.72 0.24
C TYR A 213 11.11 -14.60 0.97
N GLU A 214 9.84 -14.80 1.31
CA GLU A 214 9.11 -13.88 2.18
C GLU A 214 9.83 -13.66 3.51
N ARG A 215 10.29 -14.74 4.18
CA ARG A 215 11.05 -14.62 5.44
C ARG A 215 12.39 -13.91 5.25
N LEU A 216 13.08 -14.17 4.15
CA LEU A 216 14.41 -13.59 3.90
C LEU A 216 14.35 -12.10 3.59
N GLU A 217 13.40 -11.68 2.76
CA GLU A 217 13.24 -10.30 2.31
C GLU A 217 12.28 -9.49 3.23
N GLY A 218 11.49 -10.16 4.07
CA GLY A 218 10.41 -9.51 4.83
C GLY A 218 9.36 -8.89 3.92
N LEU A 219 8.99 -9.62 2.85
CA LEU A 219 8.09 -9.17 1.80
C LEU A 219 6.99 -10.21 1.57
N GLU A 220 5.80 -9.95 2.15
CA GLU A 220 4.63 -10.85 2.12
C GLU A 220 4.24 -11.28 0.69
N GLN A 221 4.37 -10.38 -0.28
CA GLN A 221 4.00 -10.64 -1.67
C GLN A 221 4.87 -11.68 -2.38
N LEU A 222 6.03 -12.03 -1.86
CA LEU A 222 6.86 -13.11 -2.42
C LEU A 222 6.18 -14.47 -2.27
N ARG A 223 5.33 -14.65 -1.26
CA ARG A 223 4.49 -15.84 -1.09
C ARG A 223 3.58 -16.08 -2.31
N LEU A 224 3.09 -15.02 -2.94
CA LEU A 224 2.30 -15.14 -4.18
C LEU A 224 3.16 -15.71 -5.31
N LEU A 225 4.36 -15.14 -5.53
CA LEU A 225 5.26 -15.58 -6.60
C LEU A 225 5.76 -17.01 -6.37
N GLU A 226 6.07 -17.38 -5.12
CA GLU A 226 6.49 -18.74 -4.76
C GLU A 226 5.38 -19.78 -4.88
N ASN A 227 4.10 -19.36 -4.99
CA ASN A 227 2.94 -20.21 -5.27
C ASN A 227 2.37 -20.00 -6.69
N ASP A 228 3.19 -19.51 -7.62
CA ASP A 228 2.85 -19.32 -9.05
C ASP A 228 1.61 -18.44 -9.29
N VAL A 229 1.29 -17.51 -8.38
CA VAL A 229 0.22 -16.53 -8.58
C VAL A 229 0.77 -15.31 -9.30
N PRO A 230 0.27 -14.99 -10.50
CA PRO A 230 0.69 -13.80 -11.21
C PRO A 230 0.28 -12.53 -10.46
N VAL A 231 1.22 -11.59 -10.33
CA VAL A 231 1.01 -10.26 -9.75
C VAL A 231 1.20 -9.22 -10.84
N ASP A 232 0.11 -8.61 -11.27
CA ASP A 232 0.13 -7.58 -12.30
C ASP A 232 0.63 -6.25 -11.72
N CYS A 233 1.64 -5.68 -12.37
CA CYS A 233 2.27 -4.43 -11.95
C CYS A 233 1.65 -3.26 -12.71
N VAL A 234 1.01 -2.34 -11.99
CA VAL A 234 0.35 -1.17 -12.56
C VAL A 234 1.25 0.05 -12.40
N ARG A 235 1.65 0.64 -13.53
CA ARG A 235 2.45 1.88 -13.50
C ARG A 235 1.58 3.05 -13.05
N VAL A 236 2.07 3.80 -12.06
CA VAL A 236 1.40 4.98 -11.52
C VAL A 236 2.38 6.16 -11.42
N GLU A 237 1.84 7.38 -11.38
CA GLU A 237 2.64 8.56 -11.11
C GLU A 237 3.10 8.58 -9.65
N PRO A 238 4.32 9.06 -9.38
CA PRO A 238 4.81 9.18 -8.01
C PRO A 238 3.92 10.15 -7.21
N PRO A 239 3.57 9.81 -5.95
CA PRO A 239 2.78 10.70 -5.11
C PRO A 239 3.55 12.01 -4.84
N ARG A 240 2.84 13.14 -4.77
CA ARG A 240 3.45 14.46 -4.44
C ARG A 240 4.12 14.44 -3.07
N ILE A 241 3.52 13.76 -2.10
CA ILE A 241 4.08 13.49 -0.78
C ILE A 241 4.56 12.04 -0.79
N ALA A 242 5.81 11.83 -1.21
CA ALA A 242 6.41 10.51 -1.31
C ALA A 242 6.94 10.07 0.06
N THR A 243 6.13 9.34 0.82
CA THR A 243 6.55 8.63 2.02
C THR A 243 6.51 7.12 1.77
N SER A 244 7.40 6.37 2.41
CA SER A 244 7.41 4.90 2.34
C SER A 244 6.46 4.22 3.35
N GLY A 245 5.50 4.97 3.86
CA GLY A 245 4.68 4.68 5.04
C GLY A 245 5.08 5.58 6.21
N ILE A 246 4.20 5.71 7.17
CA ILE A 246 4.44 6.44 8.43
C ILE A 246 4.60 5.41 9.55
N ASP A 247 5.83 5.16 9.97
CA ASP A 247 6.15 4.13 10.95
C ASP A 247 6.69 4.68 12.28
N THR A 248 7.18 5.92 12.26
CA THR A 248 7.81 6.58 13.41
C THR A 248 7.33 8.03 13.55
N PRO A 249 7.52 8.67 14.72
CA PRO A 249 7.26 10.11 14.88
C PRO A 249 8.07 11.00 13.92
N GLU A 250 9.29 10.58 13.56
CA GLU A 250 10.14 11.29 12.60
C GLU A 250 9.53 11.27 11.18
N ASP A 251 8.82 10.20 10.82
CA ASP A 251 8.09 10.13 9.56
C ASP A 251 6.93 11.12 9.53
N ILE A 252 6.25 11.35 10.68
CA ILE A 252 5.21 12.37 10.82
C ILE A 252 5.82 13.76 10.57
N ALA A 253 6.90 14.10 11.25
CA ALA A 253 7.55 15.41 11.08
C ALA A 253 7.99 15.63 9.63
N ARG A 254 8.50 14.57 8.97
CA ARG A 254 8.87 14.61 7.55
C ARG A 254 7.67 14.81 6.64
N ALA A 255 6.56 14.14 6.94
CA ALA A 255 5.31 14.30 6.19
C ALA A 255 4.75 15.71 6.34
N GLU A 256 4.74 16.28 7.55
CA GLU A 256 4.29 17.65 7.81
C GLU A 256 5.16 18.69 7.09
N ALA A 257 6.48 18.48 7.03
CA ALA A 257 7.36 19.34 6.24
C ALA A 257 7.04 19.29 4.73
N LEU A 258 6.69 18.11 4.20
CA LEU A 258 6.26 17.97 2.81
C LEU A 258 4.88 18.59 2.55
N ILE A 259 3.95 18.49 3.50
CA ILE A 259 2.65 19.17 3.45
C ILE A 259 2.83 20.69 3.39
N ALA A 260 3.73 21.24 4.17
CA ALA A 260 4.01 22.67 4.16
C ALA A 260 4.52 23.18 2.81
N VAL A 261 5.23 22.34 2.05
CA VAL A 261 5.77 22.69 0.72
C VAL A 261 4.76 22.44 -0.40
N HIS A 262 4.04 21.31 -0.34
CA HIS A 262 3.22 20.82 -1.48
C HIS A 262 1.71 21.00 -1.28
N GLY A 263 1.28 21.52 -0.13
CA GLY A 263 -0.12 21.56 0.29
C GLY A 263 -0.61 20.25 0.90
N ASP A 264 -1.66 20.34 1.72
CA ASP A 264 -2.28 19.17 2.36
C ASP A 264 -3.26 18.49 1.37
N PRO A 265 -3.06 17.21 1.01
CA PRO A 265 -3.97 16.49 0.14
C PRO A 265 -5.24 16.00 0.85
N PHE A 266 -5.37 16.20 2.15
CA PHE A 266 -6.56 15.84 2.90
C PHE A 266 -7.74 16.73 2.51
N GLU A 267 -8.84 16.12 2.08
CA GLU A 267 -10.08 16.80 1.76
C GLU A 267 -11.16 16.34 2.74
N GLY A 268 -11.49 17.20 3.68
CA GLY A 268 -12.51 16.95 4.70
C GLY A 268 -12.46 17.99 5.82
N PRO A 269 -13.49 18.06 6.68
CA PRO A 269 -13.46 18.93 7.84
C PRO A 269 -12.33 18.48 8.80
N ILE A 270 -11.59 19.43 9.31
CA ILE A 270 -10.52 19.20 10.31
C ILE A 270 -11.12 18.97 11.69
#